data_a4da9659d0d2ce444e26474a797cd800
#
_entry.id   a4da9659d0d2ce444e26474a797cd800
#
_cell.length_a   1.000
_cell.length_b   1.000
_cell.length_c   1.000
_cell.angle_alpha   90.00
_cell.angle_beta   90.00
_cell.angle_gamma   90.00
#
_symmetry.space_group_name_H-M   'P 1'
#
loop_
_entity.id
_entity.type
_entity.pdbx_description
1 polymer ?
#
loop_
_entity_poly.entity_id
_entity_poly.type
_entity_poly.pdbx_seq_one_letter_code
_entity_poly.pdbx_strand_id
1 'polypeptide(L)'
;MSGNTPGRPSGNGHKVAGNASGRGGSQGRPNSGKSGGTGNRSVSQSAANNASRSQRPKTSARALAVKVLSAVEQEGAYSNLELNRRLKEAELSSADAGLATELVYGTIARRNTLDYFLERYVAKGVSKLQPWVRNLLRISVYQMLYLDRIPEHAVVSEAVNLAKKLGHQGISGMVNGVLRNMIRNRDELNIPEHLPAAARISLEHSHPLWMVERWISQYGEETAEAICRTNNEPPAVSVRVNTTMTTREKLIQEMESTGAIVEPSRLSPDGILVRSGGNMALTSWYRDGLLSVQDESSMLVADAVGPEEGQTVLDCCAAPGGKTAHMAEKMQDRGRIVANDVHAHKRQLIMDQADRLGLSCINAVTGDALDLDERYPEASFDRILLDAPCSGLGVIRRKPDVKWTKTPEDIQDISNLQRELLDRVAPLLKPGGILVYSTCTIEPAENEHMVADFLDRHPEYKAAEESVSVWSGLETAECKVVNGGVQILPQYAHSDGFFIARLTRIAD
;
A
#
# COMPACT_ATOMS: atom_id res chain seq x y z
N MET A 1 -16.00 -49.25 20.12
CA MET A 1 -14.83 -49.49 21.00
C MET A 1 -14.18 -48.16 21.24
N SER A 2 -14.49 -47.65 22.38
CA SER A 2 -13.66 -47.06 23.47
C SER A 2 -12.63 -46.05 22.94
N GLY A 3 -12.64 -44.78 23.21
CA GLY A 3 -12.84 -44.04 24.46
C GLY A 3 -11.52 -43.49 24.93
N ASN A 4 -11.37 -42.15 24.99
CA ASN A 4 -10.79 -41.51 26.16
C ASN A 4 -10.57 -40.01 25.92
N THR A 5 -11.35 -39.21 26.61
CA THR A 5 -11.00 -37.90 27.11
C THR A 5 -10.41 -38.04 28.52
N PRO A 6 -9.49 -37.21 28.95
CA PRO A 6 -9.69 -36.41 30.16
C PRO A 6 -9.09 -35.00 29.99
N GLY A 7 -9.49 -33.90 30.59
CA GLY A 7 -10.07 -33.66 31.89
C GLY A 7 -9.47 -32.32 32.36
N ARG A 8 -10.30 -31.33 32.60
CA ARG A 8 -9.94 -30.06 33.33
C ARG A 8 -9.60 -30.39 34.79
N PRO A 9 -8.88 -29.49 35.47
CA PRO A 9 -9.35 -29.07 36.79
C PRO A 9 -9.52 -27.55 36.96
N SER A 10 -10.63 -27.23 37.52
CA SER A 10 -11.00 -26.11 38.41
C SER A 10 -10.01 -26.00 39.59
N GLY A 11 -9.75 -24.87 40.25
CA GLY A 11 -10.56 -23.77 40.68
C GLY A 11 -10.02 -23.31 42.05
N ASN A 12 -10.53 -22.21 42.55
CA ASN A 12 -10.38 -21.61 43.89
C ASN A 12 -9.23 -20.59 44.03
N GLY A 13 -9.41 -19.39 44.53
CA GLY A 13 -10.53 -18.77 45.21
C GLY A 13 -10.04 -17.96 46.41
N HIS A 14 -10.49 -16.70 46.49
CA HIS A 14 -10.58 -15.88 47.73
C HIS A 14 -9.27 -15.35 48.36
N LYS A 15 -9.19 -14.11 48.83
CA LYS A 15 -10.01 -13.16 49.62
C LYS A 15 -9.37 -11.78 49.59
N VAL A 16 -10.07 -10.74 49.38
CA VAL A 16 -10.69 -9.62 50.12
C VAL A 16 -10.16 -9.37 51.52
N ALA A 17 -9.77 -8.15 51.81
CA ALA A 17 -9.95 -7.25 52.96
C ALA A 17 -8.83 -6.17 52.92
N GLY A 18 -8.98 -4.90 53.01
CA GLY A 18 -10.01 -4.07 53.63
C GLY A 18 -9.39 -3.17 54.68
N ASN A 19 -9.66 -1.89 54.55
CA ASN A 19 -9.61 -0.85 55.62
C ASN A 19 -8.25 -0.35 56.13
N ALA A 20 -8.07 0.86 56.54
CA ALA A 20 -8.77 2.15 56.59
C ALA A 20 -7.90 3.14 57.39
N SER A 21 -8.00 4.43 57.04
CA SER A 21 -8.00 5.61 57.89
C SER A 21 -6.86 5.94 58.85
N GLY A 22 -6.51 7.22 58.89
CA GLY A 22 -5.88 7.92 60.04
C GLY A 22 -5.18 9.21 59.62
N ARG A 23 -5.80 10.25 59.56
CA ARG A 23 -5.88 11.64 60.05
C ARG A 23 -4.76 12.13 61.00
N GLY A 24 -4.42 13.40 60.80
CA GLY A 24 -3.90 14.38 61.81
C GLY A 24 -2.56 14.94 61.38
N GLY A 25 -2.25 16.21 61.23
CA GLY A 25 -2.83 17.42 61.78
C GLY A 25 -1.70 18.26 62.37
N SER A 26 -1.73 19.54 62.04
CA SER A 26 -1.23 20.76 62.76
C SER A 26 0.16 21.27 62.36
N GLN A 27 0.24 22.43 61.75
CA GLN A 27 0.37 23.79 62.23
C GLN A 27 1.67 24.14 63.01
N GLY A 28 2.34 25.20 62.52
CA GLY A 28 3.30 25.96 63.30
C GLY A 28 4.18 26.91 62.47
N ARG A 29 3.74 28.15 62.31
CA ARG A 29 4.57 29.36 62.09
C ARG A 29 4.76 30.02 63.49
N PRO A 30 5.52 31.13 63.66
CA PRO A 30 6.57 31.84 62.91
C PRO A 30 7.75 32.27 63.83
N ASN A 31 8.82 32.88 63.38
CA ASN A 31 9.28 34.23 63.73
C ASN A 31 10.77 34.51 63.40
N SER A 32 11.00 35.53 62.64
CA SER A 32 11.71 36.80 62.83
C SER A 32 13.16 36.78 63.38
N GLY A 33 14.01 37.54 62.68
CA GLY A 33 15.24 38.05 63.25
C GLY A 33 16.21 38.67 62.22
N LYS A 34 16.29 39.97 62.27
CA LYS A 34 17.05 40.97 61.50
C LYS A 34 18.59 40.83 61.59
N SER A 35 19.25 41.29 60.55
CA SER A 35 20.20 42.45 60.41
C SER A 35 21.56 42.06 59.89
N GLY A 36 21.94 42.65 58.80
CA GLY A 36 22.96 43.71 58.69
C GLY A 36 24.31 43.24 58.19
N GLY A 37 24.77 43.86 57.08
CA GLY A 37 26.21 43.88 56.81
C GLY A 37 26.59 43.88 55.31
N THR A 38 26.87 45.05 54.85
CA THR A 38 27.49 45.50 53.60
C THR A 38 28.76 44.69 53.19
N GLY A 39 28.93 44.46 51.90
CA GLY A 39 30.21 44.01 51.32
C GLY A 39 30.16 43.66 49.88
N ASN A 40 30.42 44.65 49.05
CA ASN A 40 30.64 44.62 47.62
C ASN A 40 31.76 43.68 47.23
N ARG A 41 31.55 42.72 46.30
CA ARG A 41 32.52 42.33 45.27
C ARG A 41 31.85 41.46 44.20
N SER A 42 31.83 42.01 43.01
CA SER A 42 31.58 41.36 41.76
C SER A 42 32.55 40.18 41.53
N VAL A 43 32.03 38.98 41.26
CA VAL A 43 32.65 38.01 40.37
C VAL A 43 31.55 37.23 39.67
N SER A 44 31.52 37.37 38.40
CA SER A 44 30.78 36.58 37.42
C SER A 44 31.04 35.08 37.58
N GLN A 45 29.99 34.30 37.75
CA GLN A 45 29.96 32.89 37.38
C GLN A 45 28.57 32.52 36.90
N SER A 46 28.34 32.82 35.63
CA SER A 46 27.36 32.11 34.83
C SER A 46 28.01 30.80 34.42
N ALA A 47 27.77 29.76 35.18
CA ALA A 47 28.13 28.41 34.79
C ALA A 47 26.86 27.55 34.69
N ALA A 48 26.42 27.40 33.49
CA ALA A 48 26.08 26.13 32.87
C ALA A 48 25.26 25.13 33.71
N ASN A 49 23.95 25.19 33.59
CA ASN A 49 23.11 24.01 33.64
C ASN A 49 22.61 23.70 32.20
N ASN A 50 23.55 23.34 31.34
CA ASN A 50 23.30 22.56 30.16
C ASN A 50 23.26 21.10 30.55
N ALA A 51 22.15 20.64 31.10
CA ALA A 51 21.88 19.23 31.20
C ALA A 51 21.98 18.65 29.77
N SER A 52 23.02 17.88 29.56
CA SER A 52 23.27 17.09 28.37
C SER A 52 22.02 16.25 28.07
N ARG A 53 21.12 16.74 27.17
CA ARG A 53 20.27 15.85 26.41
C ARG A 53 21.21 14.91 25.70
N SER A 54 21.28 13.67 26.14
CA SER A 54 21.95 12.59 25.43
C SER A 54 21.35 12.57 24.01
N GLN A 55 22.08 13.12 23.06
CA GLN A 55 21.71 13.04 21.66
C GLN A 55 21.75 11.56 21.30
N ARG A 56 20.59 10.92 21.22
CA ARG A 56 20.48 9.62 20.55
C ARG A 56 21.15 9.80 19.18
N PRO A 57 22.08 8.93 18.78
CA PRO A 57 22.75 9.06 17.50
C PRO A 57 21.69 9.10 16.42
N LYS A 58 21.62 10.21 15.66
CA LYS A 58 20.66 10.40 14.57
C LYS A 58 20.77 9.21 13.60
N THR A 59 19.69 8.50 13.42
CA THR A 59 19.61 7.41 12.43
C THR A 59 19.79 8.02 11.05
N SER A 60 20.72 7.51 10.22
CA SER A 60 20.83 7.96 8.83
C SER A 60 19.76 7.29 7.96
N ALA A 61 19.43 7.92 6.83
CA ALA A 61 18.51 7.36 5.81
C ALA A 61 18.88 5.92 5.42
N ARG A 62 20.17 5.66 5.19
CA ARG A 62 20.70 4.33 4.85
C ARG A 62 20.56 3.32 5.97
N ALA A 63 20.82 3.73 7.22
CA ALA A 63 20.63 2.85 8.37
C ALA A 63 19.16 2.49 8.59
N LEU A 64 18.24 3.43 8.36
CA LEU A 64 16.82 3.18 8.40
C LEU A 64 16.41 2.20 7.30
N ALA A 65 16.84 2.44 6.05
CA ALA A 65 16.54 1.56 4.92
C ALA A 65 17.00 0.12 5.16
N VAL A 66 18.23 -0.10 5.65
CA VAL A 66 18.72 -1.45 6.00
C VAL A 66 17.83 -2.12 7.04
N LYS A 67 17.38 -1.39 8.06
CA LYS A 67 16.51 -1.94 9.12
C LYS A 67 15.13 -2.33 8.56
N VAL A 68 14.53 -1.47 7.71
CA VAL A 68 13.24 -1.77 7.07
C VAL A 68 13.36 -3.01 6.19
N LEU A 69 14.33 -3.02 5.27
CA LEU A 69 14.54 -4.14 4.35
C LEU A 69 14.83 -5.47 5.08
N SER A 70 15.55 -5.40 6.20
CA SER A 70 15.82 -6.59 7.01
C SER A 70 14.59 -7.11 7.73
N ALA A 71 13.72 -6.23 8.23
CA ALA A 71 12.44 -6.63 8.81
C ALA A 71 11.47 -7.23 7.76
N VAL A 72 11.39 -6.62 6.57
CA VAL A 72 10.61 -7.17 5.44
C VAL A 72 11.09 -8.58 5.10
N GLU A 73 12.39 -8.79 5.04
CA GLU A 73 12.96 -10.08 4.62
C GLU A 73 12.87 -11.17 5.70
N GLN A 74 13.02 -10.82 6.98
CA GLN A 74 13.06 -11.78 8.11
C GLN A 74 11.71 -12.04 8.76
N GLU A 75 10.87 -11.01 8.83
CA GLU A 75 9.63 -11.01 9.60
C GLU A 75 8.39 -11.05 8.68
N GLY A 76 8.60 -10.98 7.34
CA GLY A 76 7.49 -10.87 6.39
C GLY A 76 6.70 -9.57 6.53
N ALA A 77 7.31 -8.51 7.10
CA ALA A 77 6.65 -7.22 7.30
C ALA A 77 6.30 -6.58 5.94
N TYR A 78 5.15 -5.91 5.88
CA TYR A 78 4.82 -5.10 4.72
C TYR A 78 5.72 -3.86 4.66
N SER A 79 6.39 -3.65 3.53
CA SER A 79 7.40 -2.60 3.37
C SER A 79 6.86 -1.20 3.66
N ASN A 80 5.64 -0.91 3.21
CA ASN A 80 4.98 0.38 3.41
C ASN A 80 4.64 0.65 4.89
N LEU A 81 4.17 -0.35 5.61
CA LEU A 81 3.82 -0.21 7.03
C LEU A 81 5.06 -0.03 7.88
N GLU A 82 6.08 -0.87 7.66
CA GLU A 82 7.33 -0.83 8.41
C GLU A 82 8.11 0.46 8.13
N LEU A 83 8.18 0.90 6.88
CA LEU A 83 8.80 2.17 6.51
C LEU A 83 8.11 3.35 7.19
N ASN A 84 6.77 3.45 7.09
CA ASN A 84 6.00 4.52 7.70
C ASN A 84 6.15 4.55 9.23
N ARG A 85 6.14 3.39 9.88
CA ARG A 85 6.37 3.28 11.32
C ARG A 85 7.74 3.84 11.70
N ARG A 86 8.80 3.41 11.01
CA ARG A 86 10.17 3.84 11.31
C ARG A 86 10.44 5.29 10.95
N LEU A 87 9.81 5.82 9.91
CA LEU A 87 9.92 7.24 9.57
C LEU A 87 9.30 8.13 10.65
N LYS A 88 8.16 7.72 11.22
CA LYS A 88 7.53 8.44 12.35
C LYS A 88 8.37 8.43 13.62
N GLU A 89 9.11 7.34 13.86
CA GLU A 89 9.99 7.18 15.03
C GLU A 89 11.36 7.89 14.86
N ALA A 90 11.77 8.14 13.62
CA ALA A 90 13.04 8.73 13.28
C ALA A 90 12.93 10.25 13.08
N GLU A 91 13.80 11.02 13.75
CA GLU A 91 13.93 12.46 13.52
C GLU A 91 14.79 12.72 12.26
N LEU A 92 14.25 12.40 11.08
CA LEU A 92 14.92 12.65 9.80
C LEU A 92 14.49 13.99 9.20
N SER A 93 15.40 14.60 8.43
CA SER A 93 15.03 15.69 7.53
C SER A 93 14.10 15.17 6.42
N SER A 94 13.32 16.05 5.78
CA SER A 94 12.49 15.68 4.63
C SER A 94 13.32 15.04 3.51
N ALA A 95 14.51 15.55 3.24
CA ALA A 95 15.42 14.97 2.25
C ALA A 95 15.92 13.58 2.63
N ASP A 96 16.29 13.35 3.91
CA ASP A 96 16.70 12.03 4.38
C ASP A 96 15.55 11.02 4.43
N ALA A 97 14.33 11.47 4.77
CA ALA A 97 13.14 10.65 4.70
C ALA A 97 12.82 10.25 3.26
N GLY A 98 12.94 11.17 2.31
CA GLY A 98 12.82 10.90 0.87
C GLY A 98 13.87 9.89 0.40
N LEU A 99 15.13 10.09 0.77
CA LEU A 99 16.20 9.13 0.43
C LEU A 99 15.96 7.75 1.05
N ALA A 100 15.52 7.67 2.30
CA ALA A 100 15.21 6.38 2.93
C ALA A 100 14.08 5.66 2.20
N THR A 101 13.05 6.39 1.80
CA THR A 101 11.92 5.87 1.03
C THR A 101 12.37 5.34 -0.33
N GLU A 102 13.17 6.11 -1.06
CA GLU A 102 13.75 5.72 -2.34
C GLU A 102 14.62 4.46 -2.22
N LEU A 103 15.48 4.40 -1.20
CA LEU A 103 16.34 3.24 -0.97
C LEU A 103 15.56 1.97 -0.64
N VAL A 104 14.46 2.08 0.11
CA VAL A 104 13.62 0.92 0.44
C VAL A 104 12.88 0.43 -0.79
N TYR A 105 12.07 1.27 -1.42
CA TYR A 105 11.24 0.84 -2.54
C TYR A 105 12.07 0.49 -3.78
N GLY A 106 13.08 1.28 -4.09
CA GLY A 106 13.96 1.01 -5.24
C GLY A 106 14.76 -0.28 -5.08
N THR A 107 15.26 -0.56 -3.88
CA THR A 107 15.96 -1.83 -3.61
C THR A 107 15.02 -3.03 -3.73
N ILE A 108 13.79 -2.94 -3.21
CA ILE A 108 12.80 -4.01 -3.37
C ILE A 108 12.43 -4.18 -4.84
N ALA A 109 12.19 -3.08 -5.55
CA ALA A 109 11.82 -3.09 -6.97
C ALA A 109 12.91 -3.73 -7.85
N ARG A 110 14.18 -3.55 -7.51
CA ARG A 110 15.34 -4.01 -8.30
C ARG A 110 16.08 -5.22 -7.70
N ARG A 111 15.48 -5.90 -6.72
CA ARG A 111 16.12 -6.96 -5.92
C ARG A 111 16.82 -8.03 -6.76
N ASN A 112 16.16 -8.57 -7.80
CA ASN A 112 16.69 -9.64 -8.64
C ASN A 112 17.92 -9.18 -9.42
N THR A 113 17.87 -8.03 -10.05
CA THR A 113 18.99 -7.41 -10.78
C THR A 113 20.18 -7.13 -9.86
N LEU A 114 19.92 -6.59 -8.67
CA LEU A 114 20.96 -6.30 -7.68
C LEU A 114 21.64 -7.58 -7.21
N ASP A 115 20.88 -8.63 -6.92
CA ASP A 115 21.42 -9.92 -6.50
C ASP A 115 22.22 -10.60 -7.62
N TYR A 116 21.75 -10.52 -8.87
CA TYR A 116 22.45 -11.03 -10.03
C TYR A 116 23.85 -10.42 -10.19
N PHE A 117 23.98 -9.10 -10.02
CA PHE A 117 25.28 -8.45 -10.07
C PHE A 117 26.13 -8.75 -8.84
N LEU A 118 25.55 -8.75 -7.62
CA LEU A 118 26.27 -9.04 -6.38
C LEU A 118 26.84 -10.47 -6.35
N GLU A 119 26.12 -11.45 -6.92
CA GLU A 119 26.54 -12.85 -6.91
C GLU A 119 27.91 -13.07 -7.54
N ARG A 120 28.32 -12.23 -8.50
CA ARG A 120 29.64 -12.27 -9.15
C ARG A 120 30.79 -11.84 -8.22
N TYR A 121 30.51 -11.06 -7.17
CA TYR A 121 31.49 -10.42 -6.30
C TYR A 121 31.45 -10.91 -4.86
N VAL A 122 30.45 -11.68 -4.47
CA VAL A 122 30.31 -12.27 -3.13
C VAL A 122 30.74 -13.72 -3.13
N ALA A 123 31.96 -14.00 -2.72
CA ALA A 123 32.62 -15.30 -2.86
C ALA A 123 31.83 -16.51 -2.30
N LYS A 124 31.00 -16.31 -1.27
CA LYS A 124 30.16 -17.37 -0.66
C LYS A 124 28.71 -17.36 -1.14
N GLY A 125 28.37 -16.50 -2.10
CA GLY A 125 27.01 -16.26 -2.56
C GLY A 125 26.24 -15.26 -1.69
N VAL A 126 25.35 -14.48 -2.34
CA VAL A 126 24.52 -13.44 -1.69
C VAL A 126 23.59 -14.04 -0.65
N SER A 127 23.04 -15.22 -0.93
CA SER A 127 22.09 -15.93 -0.07
C SER A 127 22.70 -16.32 1.30
N LYS A 128 24.00 -16.48 1.39
CA LYS A 128 24.71 -16.87 2.64
C LYS A 128 25.04 -15.68 3.54
N LEU A 129 24.84 -14.45 3.07
CA LEU A 129 25.07 -13.26 3.87
C LEU A 129 23.96 -13.10 4.92
N GLN A 130 24.34 -12.52 6.07
CA GLN A 130 23.34 -12.07 7.05
C GLN A 130 22.40 -11.06 6.38
N PRO A 131 21.08 -11.07 6.66
CA PRO A 131 20.10 -10.23 5.98
C PRO A 131 20.46 -8.73 5.95
N TRP A 132 20.93 -8.18 7.06
CA TRP A 132 21.33 -6.77 7.11
C TRP A 132 22.57 -6.46 6.23
N VAL A 133 23.53 -7.39 6.11
CA VAL A 133 24.71 -7.23 5.26
C VAL A 133 24.30 -7.29 3.79
N ARG A 134 23.45 -8.27 3.43
CA ARG A 134 22.89 -8.41 2.10
C ARG A 134 22.13 -7.14 1.69
N ASN A 135 21.25 -6.65 2.55
CA ASN A 135 20.50 -5.43 2.28
C ASN A 135 21.36 -4.17 2.25
N LEU A 136 22.44 -4.10 3.05
CA LEU A 136 23.44 -3.04 2.95
C LEU A 136 24.15 -3.04 1.58
N LEU A 137 24.52 -4.19 1.07
CA LEU A 137 25.11 -4.31 -0.27
C LEU A 137 24.08 -3.96 -1.36
N ARG A 138 22.85 -4.47 -1.27
CA ARG A 138 21.77 -4.15 -2.21
C ARG A 138 21.51 -2.64 -2.30
N ILE A 139 21.32 -1.93 -1.18
CA ILE A 139 21.12 -0.47 -1.21
C ILE A 139 22.34 0.28 -1.72
N SER A 140 23.54 -0.25 -1.54
CA SER A 140 24.76 0.37 -2.04
C SER A 140 24.82 0.23 -3.57
N VAL A 141 24.60 -0.96 -4.09
CA VAL A 141 24.57 -1.21 -5.53
C VAL A 141 23.41 -0.46 -6.20
N TYR A 142 22.24 -0.40 -5.55
CA TYR A 142 21.12 0.41 -6.03
C TYR A 142 21.52 1.88 -6.21
N GLN A 143 22.17 2.48 -5.21
CA GLN A 143 22.65 3.87 -5.30
C GLN A 143 23.64 4.07 -6.44
N MET A 144 24.53 3.10 -6.68
CA MET A 144 25.56 3.18 -7.74
C MET A 144 24.95 3.06 -9.15
N LEU A 145 23.88 2.28 -9.32
CA LEU A 145 23.31 1.97 -10.63
C LEU A 145 22.13 2.86 -11.03
N TYR A 146 21.37 3.36 -10.05
CA TYR A 146 20.08 4.02 -10.28
C TYR A 146 19.96 5.43 -9.70
N LEU A 147 20.97 5.93 -8.93
CA LEU A 147 20.92 7.27 -8.32
C LEU A 147 22.11 8.14 -8.77
N ASP A 148 21.97 8.83 -9.89
CA ASP A 148 23.04 9.61 -10.52
C ASP A 148 23.63 10.73 -9.65
N ARG A 149 22.84 11.22 -8.66
CA ARG A 149 23.25 12.34 -7.79
C ARG A 149 24.15 11.91 -6.63
N ILE A 150 24.39 10.63 -6.44
CA ILE A 150 25.19 10.11 -5.31
C ILE A 150 26.54 9.61 -5.83
N PRO A 151 27.65 10.27 -5.48
CA PRO A 151 28.97 9.82 -5.92
C PRO A 151 29.32 8.43 -5.36
N GLU A 152 29.92 7.57 -6.17
CA GLU A 152 30.27 6.18 -5.81
C GLU A 152 31.18 6.11 -4.57
N HIS A 153 32.14 7.03 -4.44
CA HIS A 153 33.01 7.07 -3.26
C HIS A 153 32.26 7.36 -1.96
N ALA A 154 31.19 8.15 -2.03
CA ALA A 154 30.32 8.43 -0.89
C ALA A 154 29.49 7.19 -0.53
N VAL A 155 28.98 6.45 -1.52
CA VAL A 155 28.26 5.18 -1.30
C VAL A 155 29.15 4.18 -0.55
N VAL A 156 30.38 3.96 -1.03
CA VAL A 156 31.32 3.04 -0.39
C VAL A 156 31.67 3.47 1.03
N SER A 157 31.97 4.76 1.22
CA SER A 157 32.33 5.30 2.55
C SER A 157 31.21 5.10 3.57
N GLU A 158 29.96 5.45 3.19
CA GLU A 158 28.80 5.29 4.05
C GLU A 158 28.47 3.80 4.34
N ALA A 159 28.58 2.92 3.34
CA ALA A 159 28.38 1.49 3.52
C ALA A 159 29.41 0.88 4.51
N VAL A 160 30.67 1.23 4.35
CA VAL A 160 31.75 0.77 5.25
C VAL A 160 31.56 1.31 6.66
N ASN A 161 31.17 2.58 6.81
CA ASN A 161 30.88 3.18 8.12
C ASN A 161 29.69 2.49 8.80
N LEU A 162 28.66 2.18 8.06
CA LEU A 162 27.49 1.48 8.58
C LEU A 162 27.83 0.02 8.95
N ALA A 163 28.63 -0.67 8.12
CA ALA A 163 29.11 -2.01 8.40
C ALA A 163 29.97 -2.07 9.68
N LYS A 164 30.80 -1.04 9.96
CA LYS A 164 31.55 -0.93 11.22
C LYS A 164 30.65 -0.71 12.44
N LYS A 165 29.53 0.03 12.28
CA LYS A 165 28.58 0.30 13.37
C LYS A 165 27.69 -0.90 13.70
N LEU A 166 27.30 -1.68 12.70
CA LEU A 166 26.34 -2.79 12.84
C LEU A 166 27.02 -4.15 13.02
N GLY A 167 28.29 -4.27 12.64
CA GLY A 167 29.03 -5.52 12.66
C GLY A 167 30.46 -5.35 13.19
N HIS A 168 31.39 -6.05 12.56
CA HIS A 168 32.80 -6.04 12.95
C HIS A 168 33.72 -5.75 11.75
N GLN A 169 35.04 -5.55 12.03
CA GLN A 169 36.03 -5.16 11.03
C GLN A 169 36.08 -6.09 9.81
N GLY A 170 35.88 -7.40 9.97
CA GLY A 170 35.84 -8.35 8.85
C GLY A 170 34.70 -8.11 7.90
N ILE A 171 33.50 -7.79 8.41
CA ILE A 171 32.35 -7.45 7.56
C ILE A 171 32.59 -6.13 6.81
N SER A 172 33.09 -5.10 7.48
CA SER A 172 33.37 -3.83 6.83
C SER A 172 34.46 -3.93 5.76
N GLY A 173 35.45 -4.80 5.96
CA GLY A 173 36.47 -5.15 4.95
C GLY A 173 35.87 -5.84 3.73
N MET A 174 34.99 -6.81 3.96
CA MET A 174 34.28 -7.51 2.88
C MET A 174 33.38 -6.56 2.07
N VAL A 175 32.55 -5.74 2.74
CA VAL A 175 31.71 -4.74 2.09
C VAL A 175 32.54 -3.78 1.23
N ASN A 176 33.65 -3.25 1.76
CA ASN A 176 34.56 -2.40 0.99
C ASN A 176 35.14 -3.11 -0.23
N GLY A 177 35.58 -4.37 -0.07
CA GLY A 177 36.15 -5.17 -1.15
C GLY A 177 35.15 -5.43 -2.26
N VAL A 178 33.94 -5.87 -1.94
CA VAL A 178 32.85 -6.10 -2.90
C VAL A 178 32.53 -4.83 -3.68
N LEU A 179 32.21 -3.73 -3.01
CA LEU A 179 31.77 -2.49 -3.68
C LEU A 179 32.89 -1.87 -4.54
N ARG A 180 34.15 -1.84 -4.04
CA ARG A 180 35.28 -1.33 -4.85
C ARG A 180 35.56 -2.21 -6.07
N ASN A 181 35.37 -3.54 -5.96
CA ASN A 181 35.55 -4.43 -7.09
C ASN A 181 34.45 -4.22 -8.14
N MET A 182 33.21 -4.03 -7.73
CA MET A 182 32.11 -3.68 -8.64
C MET A 182 32.35 -2.35 -9.38
N ILE A 183 32.86 -1.32 -8.69
CA ILE A 183 33.18 -0.04 -9.31
C ILE A 183 34.27 -0.20 -10.38
N ARG A 184 35.31 -0.98 -10.10
CA ARG A 184 36.41 -1.22 -11.06
C ARG A 184 35.96 -1.97 -12.31
N ASN A 185 34.95 -2.80 -12.18
CA ASN A 185 34.41 -3.62 -13.29
C ASN A 185 33.01 -3.14 -13.69
N ARG A 186 32.75 -1.84 -13.61
CA ARG A 186 31.41 -1.27 -13.86
C ARG A 186 30.88 -1.60 -15.26
N ASP A 187 31.76 -1.59 -16.26
CA ASP A 187 31.41 -1.88 -17.64
C ASP A 187 31.00 -3.35 -17.88
N GLU A 188 31.31 -4.23 -16.93
CA GLU A 188 30.90 -5.64 -16.94
C GLU A 188 29.54 -5.86 -16.25
N LEU A 189 28.95 -4.83 -15.63
CA LEU A 189 27.64 -4.92 -14.99
C LEU A 189 26.52 -4.79 -16.02
N ASN A 190 26.45 -5.78 -16.92
CA ASN A 190 25.44 -5.91 -17.95
C ASN A 190 24.71 -7.26 -17.86
N ILE A 191 23.54 -7.31 -18.41
CA ILE A 191 22.75 -8.54 -18.58
C ILE A 191 22.99 -9.02 -20.01
N PRO A 192 23.40 -10.31 -20.20
CA PRO A 192 23.72 -10.81 -21.51
C PRO A 192 22.49 -10.85 -22.44
N GLU A 193 22.66 -10.32 -23.65
CA GLU A 193 21.56 -10.25 -24.65
C GLU A 193 21.14 -11.64 -25.18
N HIS A 194 22.03 -12.65 -25.11
CA HIS A 194 21.76 -14.00 -25.59
C HIS A 194 20.89 -14.86 -24.66
N LEU A 195 20.47 -14.32 -23.51
CA LEU A 195 19.56 -15.03 -22.60
C LEU A 195 18.19 -15.25 -23.26
N PRO A 196 17.47 -16.35 -22.92
CA PRO A 196 16.06 -16.47 -23.27
C PRO A 196 15.27 -15.23 -22.84
N ALA A 197 14.30 -14.79 -23.64
CA ALA A 197 13.56 -13.54 -23.42
C ALA A 197 13.02 -13.40 -21.98
N ALA A 198 12.39 -14.44 -21.44
CA ALA A 198 11.88 -14.41 -20.08
C ALA A 198 12.98 -14.16 -19.03
N ALA A 199 14.14 -14.80 -19.19
CA ALA A 199 15.27 -14.64 -18.27
C ALA A 199 15.90 -13.24 -18.40
N ARG A 200 16.03 -12.72 -19.63
CA ARG A 200 16.51 -11.37 -19.89
C ARG A 200 15.58 -10.33 -19.23
N ILE A 201 14.30 -10.35 -19.54
CA ILE A 201 13.29 -9.44 -18.97
C ILE A 201 13.25 -9.54 -17.44
N SER A 202 13.30 -10.75 -16.89
CA SER A 202 13.35 -11.00 -15.45
C SER A 202 14.51 -10.30 -14.77
N LEU A 203 15.69 -10.28 -15.37
CA LEU A 203 16.88 -9.63 -14.83
C LEU A 203 16.92 -8.13 -15.10
N GLU A 204 16.57 -7.67 -16.30
CA GLU A 204 16.59 -6.26 -16.68
C GLU A 204 15.57 -5.43 -15.89
N HIS A 205 14.38 -5.99 -15.71
CA HIS A 205 13.29 -5.32 -15.01
C HIS A 205 13.03 -5.85 -13.60
N SER A 206 13.86 -6.80 -13.13
CA SER A 206 13.80 -7.32 -11.76
C SER A 206 12.42 -7.85 -11.35
N HIS A 207 11.98 -8.90 -12.04
CA HIS A 207 10.76 -9.64 -11.71
C HIS A 207 11.09 -11.13 -11.52
N PRO A 208 10.31 -11.90 -10.73
CA PRO A 208 10.45 -13.36 -10.67
C PRO A 208 10.31 -13.99 -12.06
N LEU A 209 11.15 -14.96 -12.40
CA LEU A 209 11.14 -15.60 -13.71
C LEU A 209 9.78 -16.20 -14.05
N TRP A 210 9.15 -16.94 -13.11
CA TRP A 210 7.83 -17.53 -13.30
C TRP A 210 6.75 -16.53 -13.69
N MET A 211 6.83 -15.30 -13.13
CA MET A 211 5.88 -14.22 -13.39
C MET A 211 6.05 -13.68 -14.81
N VAL A 212 7.29 -13.50 -15.25
CA VAL A 212 7.60 -13.06 -16.61
C VAL A 212 7.19 -14.11 -17.64
N GLU A 213 7.52 -15.40 -17.40
CA GLU A 213 7.10 -16.51 -18.27
C GLU A 213 5.57 -16.55 -18.41
N ARG A 214 4.87 -16.38 -17.31
CA ARG A 214 3.40 -16.33 -17.29
C ARG A 214 2.86 -15.16 -18.10
N TRP A 215 3.37 -13.95 -17.91
CA TRP A 215 2.93 -12.78 -18.67
C TRP A 215 3.28 -12.85 -20.15
N ILE A 216 4.43 -13.44 -20.52
CA ILE A 216 4.77 -13.72 -21.93
C ILE A 216 3.72 -14.66 -22.54
N SER A 217 3.33 -15.71 -21.83
CA SER A 217 2.32 -16.66 -22.30
C SER A 217 0.94 -16.02 -22.46
N GLN A 218 0.59 -15.07 -21.59
CA GLN A 218 -0.73 -14.44 -21.55
C GLN A 218 -0.86 -13.23 -22.49
N TYR A 219 0.19 -12.42 -22.59
CA TYR A 219 0.15 -11.10 -23.24
C TYR A 219 1.16 -10.96 -24.40
N GLY A 220 2.04 -11.92 -24.60
CA GLY A 220 3.18 -11.83 -25.52
C GLY A 220 4.40 -11.12 -24.94
N GLU A 221 5.55 -11.27 -25.57
CA GLU A 221 6.86 -10.81 -25.08
C GLU A 221 6.91 -9.29 -24.91
N GLU A 222 6.50 -8.54 -25.95
CA GLU A 222 6.55 -7.08 -25.95
C GLU A 222 5.70 -6.46 -24.83
N THR A 223 4.47 -6.97 -24.67
CA THR A 223 3.56 -6.49 -23.62
C THR A 223 4.08 -6.86 -22.22
N ALA A 224 4.59 -8.08 -22.04
CA ALA A 224 5.17 -8.53 -20.78
C ALA A 224 6.38 -7.68 -20.37
N GLU A 225 7.24 -7.32 -21.32
CA GLU A 225 8.38 -6.42 -21.08
C GLU A 225 7.91 -5.01 -20.72
N ALA A 226 6.90 -4.48 -21.42
CA ALA A 226 6.29 -3.18 -21.14
C ALA A 226 5.69 -3.14 -19.73
N ILE A 227 4.96 -4.19 -19.29
CA ILE A 227 4.45 -4.34 -17.93
C ILE A 227 5.61 -4.29 -16.92
N CYS A 228 6.65 -5.10 -17.13
CA CYS A 228 7.79 -5.18 -16.23
C CYS A 228 8.55 -3.85 -16.12
N ARG A 229 8.73 -3.15 -17.23
CA ARG A 229 9.34 -1.81 -17.26
C ARG A 229 8.53 -0.81 -16.47
N THR A 230 7.23 -0.72 -16.76
CA THR A 230 6.31 0.23 -16.12
C THR A 230 6.16 -0.01 -14.61
N ASN A 231 6.19 -1.25 -14.16
CA ASN A 231 6.18 -1.60 -12.73
C ASN A 231 7.36 -1.03 -11.94
N ASN A 232 8.43 -0.62 -12.60
CA ASN A 232 9.60 -0.01 -11.97
C ASN A 232 9.65 1.52 -12.11
N GLU A 233 8.66 2.13 -12.76
CA GLU A 233 8.52 3.59 -12.84
C GLU A 233 7.82 4.13 -11.58
N PRO A 234 8.09 5.39 -11.17
CA PRO A 234 7.35 6.01 -10.09
C PRO A 234 5.85 6.06 -10.42
N PRO A 235 4.96 5.70 -9.47
CA PRO A 235 3.52 5.81 -9.71
C PRO A 235 3.09 7.26 -9.85
N ALA A 236 2.14 7.53 -10.75
CA ALA A 236 1.47 8.82 -10.79
C ALA A 236 0.71 9.06 -9.49
N VAL A 237 0.65 10.31 -9.06
CA VAL A 237 -0.19 10.72 -7.93
C VAL A 237 -1.50 11.23 -8.50
N SER A 238 -2.60 10.62 -8.09
CA SER A 238 -3.95 11.04 -8.44
C SER A 238 -4.80 11.24 -7.20
N VAL A 239 -5.74 12.16 -7.29
CA VAL A 239 -6.71 12.44 -6.24
C VAL A 239 -8.12 12.45 -6.83
N ARG A 240 -9.07 11.96 -6.07
CA ARG A 240 -10.49 12.04 -6.36
C ARG A 240 -11.09 13.22 -5.63
N VAL A 241 -11.88 13.99 -6.33
CA VAL A 241 -12.64 15.13 -5.80
C VAL A 241 -13.87 14.62 -5.05
N ASN A 242 -14.16 15.16 -3.88
CA ASN A 242 -15.42 14.94 -3.18
C ASN A 242 -16.50 15.85 -3.82
N THR A 243 -17.32 15.26 -4.70
CA THR A 243 -18.32 15.96 -5.49
C THR A 243 -19.53 16.44 -4.68
N THR A 244 -19.66 16.00 -3.43
CA THR A 244 -20.69 16.55 -2.50
C THR A 244 -20.27 17.92 -1.91
N MET A 245 -18.98 18.27 -1.96
CA MET A 245 -18.43 19.48 -1.35
C MET A 245 -17.90 20.50 -2.37
N THR A 246 -17.37 20.06 -3.51
CA THR A 246 -16.74 20.94 -4.50
C THR A 246 -16.81 20.32 -5.90
N THR A 247 -16.39 21.08 -6.93
CA THR A 247 -16.23 20.55 -8.29
C THR A 247 -14.77 20.38 -8.64
N ARG A 248 -14.49 19.51 -9.61
CA ARG A 248 -13.12 19.26 -10.07
C ARG A 248 -12.44 20.54 -10.57
N GLU A 249 -13.14 21.33 -11.34
CA GLU A 249 -12.62 22.58 -11.94
C GLU A 249 -12.26 23.60 -10.86
N LYS A 250 -13.11 23.72 -9.82
CA LYS A 250 -12.86 24.63 -8.69
C LYS A 250 -11.64 24.17 -7.89
N LEU A 251 -11.54 22.89 -7.61
CA LEU A 251 -10.40 22.35 -6.85
C LEU A 251 -9.09 22.48 -7.65
N ILE A 252 -9.10 22.25 -8.97
CA ILE A 252 -7.94 22.47 -9.84
C ILE A 252 -7.48 23.93 -9.72
N GLN A 253 -8.38 24.91 -9.86
CA GLN A 253 -8.04 26.34 -9.74
C GLN A 253 -7.41 26.69 -8.39
N GLU A 254 -7.98 26.14 -7.30
CA GLU A 254 -7.42 26.32 -5.96
C GLU A 254 -6.00 25.73 -5.85
N MET A 255 -5.78 24.51 -6.35
CA MET A 255 -4.47 23.85 -6.30
C MET A 255 -3.44 24.61 -7.13
N GLU A 256 -3.78 25.06 -8.34
CA GLU A 256 -2.90 25.85 -9.21
C GLU A 256 -2.52 27.20 -8.57
N SER A 257 -3.46 27.83 -7.84
CA SER A 257 -3.19 29.08 -7.13
C SER A 257 -2.10 28.98 -6.07
N THR A 258 -1.84 27.77 -5.56
CA THR A 258 -0.74 27.48 -4.61
C THR A 258 0.57 27.09 -5.29
N GLY A 259 0.60 27.05 -6.63
CA GLY A 259 1.77 26.64 -7.42
C GLY A 259 1.86 25.11 -7.66
N ALA A 260 0.81 24.35 -7.35
CA ALA A 260 0.74 22.95 -7.75
C ALA A 260 0.56 22.83 -9.28
N ILE A 261 1.13 21.79 -9.87
CA ILE A 261 0.92 21.45 -11.28
C ILE A 261 -0.01 20.24 -11.30
N VAL A 262 -1.23 20.47 -11.78
CA VAL A 262 -2.30 19.47 -11.80
C VAL A 262 -3.00 19.48 -13.17
N GLU A 263 -3.63 18.37 -13.52
CA GLU A 263 -4.43 18.23 -14.73
C GLU A 263 -5.65 17.34 -14.48
N PRO A 264 -6.75 17.53 -15.18
CA PRO A 264 -7.91 16.64 -15.05
C PRO A 264 -7.53 15.23 -15.51
N SER A 265 -8.00 14.22 -14.78
CA SER A 265 -7.89 12.82 -15.19
C SER A 265 -8.60 12.59 -16.52
N ARG A 266 -8.02 11.76 -17.36
CA ARG A 266 -8.63 11.30 -18.61
C ARG A 266 -9.52 10.07 -18.39
N LEU A 267 -9.25 9.31 -17.32
CA LEU A 267 -9.97 8.06 -17.01
C LEU A 267 -11.23 8.32 -16.17
N SER A 268 -11.16 9.23 -15.21
CA SER A 268 -12.28 9.48 -14.29
C SER A 268 -12.69 10.97 -14.31
N PRO A 269 -14.01 11.26 -14.43
CA PRO A 269 -14.51 12.63 -14.37
C PRO A 269 -14.26 13.29 -13.01
N ASP A 270 -14.10 12.52 -11.94
CA ASP A 270 -13.86 13.00 -10.58
C ASP A 270 -12.37 13.04 -10.23
N GLY A 271 -11.49 12.66 -11.16
CA GLY A 271 -10.06 12.53 -10.94
C GLY A 271 -9.25 13.77 -11.32
N ILE A 272 -8.18 14.02 -10.56
CA ILE A 272 -7.13 15.01 -10.85
C ILE A 272 -5.79 14.31 -10.75
N LEU A 273 -4.93 14.47 -11.77
CA LEU A 273 -3.53 14.06 -11.74
C LEU A 273 -2.67 15.17 -11.14
N VAL A 274 -1.80 14.81 -10.21
CA VAL A 274 -0.89 15.74 -9.53
C VAL A 274 0.53 15.50 -10.02
N ARG A 275 1.04 16.40 -10.85
CA ARG A 275 2.41 16.37 -11.41
C ARG A 275 3.43 16.96 -10.43
N SER A 276 3.00 17.99 -9.68
CA SER A 276 3.78 18.62 -8.61
C SER A 276 2.84 19.26 -7.60
N GLY A 277 3.14 19.14 -6.31
CA GLY A 277 2.28 19.69 -5.24
C GLY A 277 2.54 19.05 -3.87
N GLY A 278 3.52 18.16 -3.78
CA GLY A 278 3.88 17.48 -2.54
C GLY A 278 2.94 16.32 -2.16
N ASN A 279 2.93 15.96 -0.90
CA ASN A 279 2.08 14.86 -0.39
C ASN A 279 0.65 15.36 -0.15
N MET A 280 -0.27 14.95 -1.02
CA MET A 280 -1.67 15.36 -0.96
C MET A 280 -2.37 14.99 0.35
N ALA A 281 -2.00 13.89 1.00
CA ALA A 281 -2.56 13.48 2.28
C ALA A 281 -2.18 14.40 3.46
N LEU A 282 -1.23 15.32 3.27
CA LEU A 282 -0.81 16.30 4.27
C LEU A 282 -1.42 17.71 4.02
N THR A 283 -2.17 17.89 2.95
CA THR A 283 -2.76 19.18 2.58
C THR A 283 -4.02 19.49 3.38
N SER A 284 -4.44 20.78 3.39
CA SER A 284 -5.74 21.18 3.91
C SER A 284 -6.88 20.54 3.12
N TRP A 285 -6.79 20.50 1.79
CA TRP A 285 -7.82 19.88 0.94
C TRP A 285 -8.16 18.43 1.36
N TYR A 286 -7.14 17.64 1.72
CA TYR A 286 -7.36 16.29 2.23
C TYR A 286 -8.01 16.31 3.61
N ARG A 287 -7.50 17.14 4.55
CA ARG A 287 -8.03 17.22 5.92
C ARG A 287 -9.46 17.71 5.96
N ASP A 288 -9.77 18.67 5.09
CA ASP A 288 -11.09 19.32 5.00
C ASP A 288 -12.09 18.49 4.16
N GLY A 289 -11.69 17.29 3.69
CA GLY A 289 -12.56 16.36 3.01
C GLY A 289 -12.85 16.68 1.54
N LEU A 290 -12.16 17.66 0.94
CA LEU A 290 -12.39 18.06 -0.47
C LEU A 290 -11.85 17.05 -1.47
N LEU A 291 -10.89 16.22 -1.06
CA LEU A 291 -10.31 15.18 -1.91
C LEU A 291 -9.93 13.91 -1.13
N SER A 292 -9.74 12.85 -1.88
CA SER A 292 -9.13 11.59 -1.43
C SER A 292 -7.99 11.20 -2.36
N VAL A 293 -6.92 10.61 -1.81
CA VAL A 293 -5.84 10.02 -2.63
C VAL A 293 -6.33 8.66 -3.13
N GLN A 294 -6.49 8.52 -4.44
CA GLN A 294 -6.98 7.29 -5.07
C GLN A 294 -6.40 7.17 -6.47
N ASP A 295 -6.10 5.94 -6.91
CA ASP A 295 -5.66 5.69 -8.28
C ASP A 295 -6.82 5.86 -9.27
N GLU A 296 -6.52 6.34 -10.48
CA GLU A 296 -7.53 6.62 -11.50
C GLU A 296 -8.31 5.36 -11.90
N SER A 297 -7.64 4.21 -12.04
CA SER A 297 -8.30 2.94 -12.35
C SER A 297 -9.27 2.49 -11.26
N SER A 298 -8.92 2.75 -10.00
CA SER A 298 -9.78 2.48 -8.84
C SER A 298 -10.99 3.41 -8.75
N MET A 299 -10.91 4.63 -9.32
CA MET A 299 -12.06 5.56 -9.38
C MET A 299 -13.16 5.04 -10.31
N LEU A 300 -12.80 4.36 -11.40
CA LEU A 300 -13.75 3.79 -12.37
C LEU A 300 -14.73 2.79 -11.77
N VAL A 301 -14.39 2.19 -10.63
CA VAL A 301 -15.26 1.19 -9.98
C VAL A 301 -16.59 1.79 -9.55
N ALA A 302 -16.60 2.99 -8.97
CA ALA A 302 -17.85 3.62 -8.56
C ALA A 302 -18.71 4.03 -9.78
N ASP A 303 -18.05 4.44 -10.88
CA ASP A 303 -18.75 4.70 -12.16
C ASP A 303 -19.37 3.41 -12.71
N ALA A 304 -18.66 2.28 -12.62
CA ALA A 304 -19.17 0.97 -13.04
C ALA A 304 -20.34 0.48 -12.17
N VAL A 305 -20.31 0.71 -10.85
CA VAL A 305 -21.45 0.42 -9.97
C VAL A 305 -22.64 1.28 -10.35
N GLY A 306 -22.42 2.57 -10.66
CA GLY A 306 -23.46 3.52 -11.02
C GLY A 306 -24.55 3.61 -9.95
N PRO A 307 -24.21 3.86 -8.67
CA PRO A 307 -25.22 3.91 -7.64
C PRO A 307 -26.01 5.21 -7.74
N GLU A 308 -27.31 5.15 -7.44
CA GLU A 308 -28.24 6.27 -7.50
C GLU A 308 -28.70 6.68 -6.09
N GLU A 309 -29.14 7.92 -5.96
CA GLU A 309 -29.72 8.43 -4.72
C GLU A 309 -30.87 7.53 -4.21
N GLY A 310 -30.86 7.22 -2.93
CA GLY A 310 -31.90 6.41 -2.26
C GLY A 310 -31.73 4.91 -2.37
N GLN A 311 -30.78 4.42 -3.17
CA GLN A 311 -30.49 2.98 -3.29
C GLN A 311 -29.83 2.39 -2.05
N THR A 312 -29.93 1.07 -1.93
CA THR A 312 -29.20 0.27 -0.94
C THR A 312 -28.07 -0.49 -1.64
N VAL A 313 -26.84 -0.18 -1.29
CA VAL A 313 -25.61 -0.71 -1.89
C VAL A 313 -24.87 -1.59 -0.92
N LEU A 314 -24.29 -2.71 -1.38
CA LEU A 314 -23.36 -3.54 -0.62
C LEU A 314 -21.97 -3.41 -1.20
N ASP A 315 -20.99 -3.09 -0.34
CA ASP A 315 -19.55 -3.20 -0.61
C ASP A 315 -19.00 -4.37 0.22
N CYS A 316 -18.70 -5.49 -0.44
CA CYS A 316 -18.42 -6.76 0.22
C CYS A 316 -17.06 -6.80 0.91
N CYS A 317 -16.06 -6.08 0.39
CA CYS A 317 -14.66 -6.07 0.86
C CYS A 317 -14.15 -4.62 0.95
N ALA A 318 -14.82 -3.78 1.74
CA ALA A 318 -14.81 -2.33 1.63
C ALA A 318 -13.51 -1.63 2.04
N ALA A 319 -12.70 -2.21 2.93
CA ALA A 319 -11.56 -1.50 3.51
C ALA A 319 -10.43 -1.20 2.50
N PRO A 320 -9.85 -0.01 2.56
CA PRO A 320 -9.97 1.02 3.61
C PRO A 320 -11.11 2.04 3.42
N GLY A 321 -12.07 1.83 2.52
CA GLY A 321 -13.23 2.67 2.36
C GLY A 321 -13.20 3.65 1.18
N GLY A 322 -12.15 3.61 0.34
CA GLY A 322 -12.00 4.55 -0.76
C GLY A 322 -13.08 4.42 -1.84
N LYS A 323 -13.43 3.19 -2.25
CA LYS A 323 -14.49 2.91 -3.22
C LYS A 323 -15.88 3.13 -2.60
N THR A 324 -16.07 2.70 -1.36
CA THR A 324 -17.28 2.95 -0.56
C THR A 324 -17.61 4.44 -0.50
N ALA A 325 -16.62 5.27 -0.14
CA ALA A 325 -16.79 6.72 -0.07
C ALA A 325 -17.12 7.32 -1.45
N HIS A 326 -16.47 6.85 -2.51
CA HIS A 326 -16.77 7.32 -3.86
C HIS A 326 -18.20 6.99 -4.28
N MET A 327 -18.70 5.79 -3.96
CA MET A 327 -20.11 5.43 -4.19
C MET A 327 -21.05 6.34 -3.40
N ALA A 328 -20.73 6.65 -2.14
CA ALA A 328 -21.52 7.57 -1.31
C ALA A 328 -21.56 9.00 -1.89
N GLU A 329 -20.41 9.48 -2.39
CA GLU A 329 -20.32 10.77 -3.09
C GLU A 329 -21.20 10.78 -4.36
N LYS A 330 -21.19 9.71 -5.17
CA LYS A 330 -22.08 9.56 -6.35
C LYS A 330 -23.56 9.57 -5.96
N MET A 331 -23.90 8.98 -4.83
CA MET A 331 -25.28 8.99 -4.27
C MET A 331 -25.65 10.32 -3.60
N GLN A 332 -24.79 11.34 -3.62
CA GLN A 332 -24.99 12.61 -2.91
C GLN A 332 -25.32 12.40 -1.42
N ASP A 333 -24.66 11.41 -0.80
CA ASP A 333 -24.87 10.98 0.59
C ASP A 333 -26.34 10.61 0.92
N ARG A 334 -27.13 10.18 -0.08
CA ARG A 334 -28.54 9.81 0.07
C ARG A 334 -28.76 8.34 -0.27
N GLY A 335 -29.25 7.57 0.69
CA GLY A 335 -29.44 6.13 0.58
C GLY A 335 -28.74 5.37 1.69
N ARG A 336 -28.27 4.16 1.39
CA ARG A 336 -27.57 3.33 2.37
C ARG A 336 -26.48 2.51 1.71
N ILE A 337 -25.26 2.56 2.23
CA ILE A 337 -24.18 1.66 1.83
C ILE A 337 -23.81 0.78 3.03
N VAL A 338 -23.93 -0.54 2.86
CA VAL A 338 -23.38 -1.51 3.80
C VAL A 338 -21.94 -1.80 3.36
N ALA A 339 -20.98 -1.37 4.16
CA ALA A 339 -19.55 -1.52 3.89
C ALA A 339 -18.97 -2.61 4.81
N ASN A 340 -18.78 -3.81 4.27
CA ASN A 340 -18.30 -4.97 5.01
C ASN A 340 -16.79 -5.18 4.85
N ASP A 341 -16.10 -5.55 5.93
CA ASP A 341 -14.74 -6.10 5.88
C ASP A 341 -14.57 -7.12 7.00
N VAL A 342 -13.81 -8.19 6.74
CA VAL A 342 -13.58 -9.29 7.67
C VAL A 342 -12.81 -8.85 8.92
N HIS A 343 -12.01 -7.79 8.83
CA HIS A 343 -11.15 -7.34 9.92
C HIS A 343 -11.74 -6.18 10.71
N ALA A 344 -12.03 -6.38 11.99
CA ALA A 344 -12.62 -5.36 12.87
C ALA A 344 -11.80 -4.05 12.93
N HIS A 345 -10.47 -4.12 12.91
CA HIS A 345 -9.62 -2.92 12.91
C HIS A 345 -9.74 -2.10 11.62
N LYS A 346 -10.11 -2.72 10.51
CA LYS A 346 -10.31 -2.03 9.23
C LYS A 346 -11.66 -1.32 9.15
N ARG A 347 -12.68 -1.78 9.92
CA ARG A 347 -13.94 -1.08 10.06
C ARG A 347 -13.73 0.38 10.50
N GLN A 348 -12.80 0.61 11.44
CA GLN A 348 -12.50 1.97 11.88
C GLN A 348 -11.93 2.83 10.76
N LEU A 349 -11.10 2.27 9.86
CA LEU A 349 -10.57 3.01 8.71
C LEU A 349 -11.67 3.48 7.76
N ILE A 350 -12.71 2.64 7.54
CA ILE A 350 -13.88 3.01 6.73
C ILE A 350 -14.63 4.18 7.39
N MET A 351 -14.85 4.10 8.71
CA MET A 351 -15.55 5.15 9.46
C MET A 351 -14.75 6.45 9.48
N ASP A 352 -13.43 6.39 9.76
CA ASP A 352 -12.56 7.57 9.74
C ASP A 352 -12.57 8.27 8.37
N GLN A 353 -12.64 7.48 7.28
CA GLN A 353 -12.74 8.01 5.93
C GLN A 353 -14.11 8.65 5.68
N ALA A 354 -15.21 8.03 6.12
CA ALA A 354 -16.56 8.57 6.01
C ALA A 354 -16.70 9.88 6.80
N ASP A 355 -16.23 9.90 8.04
CA ASP A 355 -16.27 11.09 8.91
C ASP A 355 -15.46 12.25 8.30
N ARG A 356 -14.25 11.98 7.80
CA ARG A 356 -13.40 12.99 7.15
C ARG A 356 -14.06 13.61 5.91
N LEU A 357 -14.81 12.82 5.15
CA LEU A 357 -15.48 13.23 3.91
C LEU A 357 -16.90 13.79 4.15
N GLY A 358 -17.40 13.74 5.39
CA GLY A 358 -18.75 14.19 5.75
C GLY A 358 -19.87 13.30 5.21
N LEU A 359 -19.60 11.98 5.07
CA LEU A 359 -20.53 11.00 4.48
C LEU A 359 -21.25 10.22 5.60
N SER A 360 -22.58 10.30 5.62
CA SER A 360 -23.44 9.71 6.67
C SER A 360 -24.16 8.43 6.22
N CYS A 361 -24.29 8.18 4.92
CA CYS A 361 -25.02 7.03 4.38
C CYS A 361 -24.24 5.69 4.50
N ILE A 362 -22.98 5.72 4.97
CA ILE A 362 -22.10 4.55 5.07
C ILE A 362 -22.30 3.85 6.42
N ASN A 363 -22.69 2.59 6.38
CA ASN A 363 -22.80 1.70 7.54
C ASN A 363 -21.68 0.63 7.48
N ALA A 364 -20.58 0.87 8.19
CA ALA A 364 -19.47 -0.07 8.24
C ALA A 364 -19.75 -1.22 9.20
N VAL A 365 -19.65 -2.44 8.70
CA VAL A 365 -19.87 -3.68 9.44
C VAL A 365 -18.63 -4.58 9.39
N THR A 366 -18.51 -5.47 10.37
CA THR A 366 -17.44 -6.48 10.40
C THR A 366 -18.04 -7.85 10.18
N GLY A 367 -17.52 -8.58 9.20
CA GLY A 367 -17.94 -9.94 8.93
C GLY A 367 -17.24 -10.57 7.75
N ASP A 368 -17.23 -11.89 7.72
CA ASP A 368 -16.78 -12.62 6.55
C ASP A 368 -17.77 -12.37 5.40
N ALA A 369 -17.23 -12.09 4.21
CA ALA A 369 -18.05 -11.89 3.03
C ALA A 369 -18.67 -13.22 2.54
N LEU A 370 -18.11 -14.34 2.94
CA LEU A 370 -18.66 -15.69 2.70
C LEU A 370 -19.95 -15.98 3.50
N ASP A 371 -20.23 -15.20 4.56
CA ASP A 371 -21.43 -15.34 5.41
C ASP A 371 -22.48 -14.26 5.11
N LEU A 372 -22.33 -13.47 4.06
CA LEU A 372 -23.26 -12.35 3.79
C LEU A 372 -24.67 -12.82 3.41
N ASP A 373 -24.80 -13.97 2.75
CA ASP A 373 -26.08 -14.61 2.41
C ASP A 373 -26.82 -15.16 3.64
N GLU A 374 -26.12 -15.41 4.74
CA GLU A 374 -26.76 -15.76 6.03
C GLU A 374 -27.24 -14.52 6.80
N ARG A 375 -26.69 -13.34 6.50
CA ARG A 375 -26.96 -12.07 7.23
C ARG A 375 -28.01 -11.20 6.55
N TYR A 376 -28.13 -11.31 5.24
CA TYR A 376 -29.05 -10.52 4.45
C TYR A 376 -29.97 -11.42 3.62
N PRO A 377 -31.27 -11.11 3.56
CA PRO A 377 -32.19 -11.83 2.68
C PRO A 377 -31.79 -11.70 1.19
N GLU A 378 -32.18 -12.67 0.39
CA GLU A 378 -32.06 -12.55 -1.08
C GLU A 378 -32.71 -11.26 -1.59
N ALA A 379 -32.20 -10.75 -2.71
CA ALA A 379 -32.69 -9.55 -3.35
C ALA A 379 -32.78 -8.30 -2.45
N SER A 380 -31.81 -8.12 -1.53
CA SER A 380 -31.78 -7.01 -0.58
C SER A 380 -31.13 -5.74 -1.14
N PHE A 381 -30.25 -5.85 -2.13
CA PHE A 381 -29.41 -4.75 -2.60
C PHE A 381 -29.71 -4.38 -4.05
N ASP A 382 -29.73 -3.07 -4.33
CA ASP A 382 -29.91 -2.53 -5.69
C ASP A 382 -28.59 -2.61 -6.47
N ARG A 383 -27.45 -2.48 -5.77
CA ARG A 383 -26.09 -2.56 -6.31
C ARG A 383 -25.21 -3.35 -5.35
N ILE A 384 -24.32 -4.14 -5.92
CA ILE A 384 -23.28 -4.87 -5.14
C ILE A 384 -21.91 -4.57 -5.79
N LEU A 385 -20.95 -4.22 -4.95
CA LEU A 385 -19.53 -4.16 -5.29
C LEU A 385 -18.82 -5.32 -4.60
N LEU A 386 -18.21 -6.19 -5.39
CA LEU A 386 -17.19 -7.13 -4.93
C LEU A 386 -15.83 -6.68 -5.47
N ASP A 387 -15.18 -5.74 -4.73
CA ASP A 387 -13.76 -5.43 -4.93
C ASP A 387 -12.96 -6.54 -4.27
N ALA A 388 -12.73 -7.62 -5.03
CA ALA A 388 -12.33 -8.90 -4.48
C ALA A 388 -10.90 -8.89 -3.92
N PRO A 389 -10.62 -9.63 -2.82
CA PRO A 389 -9.26 -9.93 -2.45
C PRO A 389 -8.57 -10.62 -3.64
N CYS A 390 -7.37 -10.13 -4.00
CA CYS A 390 -6.68 -10.56 -5.21
C CYS A 390 -5.16 -10.64 -5.00
N SER A 391 -4.45 -11.18 -5.98
CA SER A 391 -2.98 -11.26 -5.95
C SER A 391 -2.30 -9.89 -5.89
N GLY A 392 -2.94 -8.84 -6.40
CA GLY A 392 -2.41 -7.47 -6.41
C GLY A 392 -1.30 -7.26 -7.44
N LEU A 393 -1.20 -8.09 -8.47
CA LEU A 393 -0.14 -7.99 -9.50
C LEU A 393 -0.30 -6.76 -10.41
N GLY A 394 -1.40 -6.03 -10.32
CA GLY A 394 -1.61 -4.75 -11.01
C GLY A 394 -1.01 -3.54 -10.27
N VAL A 395 -0.73 -3.66 -8.96
CA VAL A 395 -0.27 -2.53 -8.12
C VAL A 395 1.21 -2.65 -7.71
N ILE A 396 2.01 -3.43 -8.43
CA ILE A 396 3.45 -3.64 -8.15
C ILE A 396 4.21 -2.32 -8.10
N ARG A 397 3.88 -1.36 -8.95
CA ARG A 397 4.46 -0.02 -8.96
C ARG A 397 4.37 0.69 -7.59
N ARG A 398 3.26 0.50 -6.87
CA ARG A 398 3.02 1.08 -5.54
C ARG A 398 3.46 0.16 -4.40
N LYS A 399 3.45 -1.16 -4.64
CA LYS A 399 3.77 -2.20 -3.66
C LYS A 399 4.74 -3.21 -4.28
N PRO A 400 6.01 -2.84 -4.48
CA PRO A 400 6.97 -3.69 -5.19
C PRO A 400 7.30 -5.00 -4.46
N ASP A 401 7.01 -5.10 -3.17
CA ASP A 401 7.13 -6.33 -2.40
C ASP A 401 6.17 -7.44 -2.87
N VAL A 402 5.02 -7.09 -3.44
CA VAL A 402 4.02 -8.06 -3.93
C VAL A 402 4.65 -9.08 -4.89
N LYS A 403 5.49 -8.64 -5.83
CA LYS A 403 6.12 -9.55 -6.79
C LYS A 403 7.07 -10.60 -6.16
N TRP A 404 7.51 -10.39 -4.92
CA TRP A 404 8.41 -11.29 -4.21
C TRP A 404 7.73 -12.21 -3.20
N THR A 405 6.46 -11.90 -2.88
CA THR A 405 5.69 -12.62 -1.86
C THR A 405 4.61 -13.51 -2.47
N LYS A 406 4.33 -13.37 -3.76
CA LYS A 406 3.33 -14.18 -4.46
C LYS A 406 3.95 -15.35 -5.20
N THR A 407 3.21 -16.46 -5.23
CA THR A 407 3.54 -17.68 -5.95
C THR A 407 2.40 -18.04 -6.91
N PRO A 408 2.62 -18.95 -7.89
CA PRO A 408 1.53 -19.47 -8.73
C PRO A 408 0.40 -20.13 -7.94
N GLU A 409 0.73 -20.80 -6.82
CA GLU A 409 -0.22 -21.45 -5.91
C GLU A 409 -1.12 -20.42 -5.23
N ASP A 410 -0.56 -19.29 -4.78
CA ASP A 410 -1.35 -18.19 -4.18
C ASP A 410 -2.41 -17.66 -5.15
N ILE A 411 -2.10 -17.60 -6.47
CA ILE A 411 -3.07 -17.15 -7.48
C ILE A 411 -4.24 -18.14 -7.55
N GLN A 412 -3.97 -19.44 -7.53
CA GLN A 412 -5.01 -20.46 -7.58
C GLN A 412 -5.90 -20.41 -6.33
N ASP A 413 -5.31 -20.29 -5.14
CA ASP A 413 -6.05 -20.22 -3.88
C ASP A 413 -6.93 -18.97 -3.81
N ILE A 414 -6.40 -17.83 -4.26
CA ILE A 414 -7.15 -16.58 -4.31
C ILE A 414 -8.30 -16.68 -5.34
N SER A 415 -8.08 -17.29 -6.50
CA SER A 415 -9.13 -17.49 -7.50
C SER A 415 -10.27 -18.38 -6.97
N ASN A 416 -9.95 -19.41 -6.21
CA ASN A 416 -10.96 -20.26 -5.56
C ASN A 416 -11.81 -19.45 -4.56
N LEU A 417 -11.17 -18.61 -3.74
CA LEU A 417 -11.87 -17.72 -2.81
C LEU A 417 -12.76 -16.70 -3.55
N GLN A 418 -12.29 -16.12 -4.64
CA GLN A 418 -13.06 -15.17 -5.45
C GLN A 418 -14.30 -15.82 -6.04
N ARG A 419 -14.20 -17.07 -6.49
CA ARG A 419 -15.31 -17.86 -6.99
C ARG A 419 -16.39 -18.04 -5.92
N GLU A 420 -15.99 -18.48 -4.71
CA GLU A 420 -16.90 -18.64 -3.59
C GLU A 420 -17.58 -17.33 -3.19
N LEU A 421 -16.84 -16.23 -3.15
CA LEU A 421 -17.38 -14.91 -2.85
C LEU A 421 -18.44 -14.47 -3.86
N LEU A 422 -18.20 -14.67 -5.16
CA LEU A 422 -19.18 -14.35 -6.20
C LEU A 422 -20.47 -15.16 -6.01
N ASP A 423 -20.35 -16.47 -5.74
CA ASP A 423 -21.50 -17.34 -5.51
C ASP A 423 -22.33 -16.93 -4.30
N ARG A 424 -21.68 -16.48 -3.22
CA ARG A 424 -22.33 -16.05 -1.98
C ARG A 424 -23.04 -14.70 -2.09
N VAL A 425 -22.48 -13.77 -2.85
CA VAL A 425 -23.07 -12.42 -2.96
C VAL A 425 -24.10 -12.30 -4.06
N ALA A 426 -24.07 -13.17 -5.07
CA ALA A 426 -24.98 -13.11 -6.20
C ALA A 426 -26.47 -13.15 -5.80
N PRO A 427 -26.96 -14.03 -4.92
CA PRO A 427 -28.37 -14.07 -4.55
C PRO A 427 -28.87 -12.79 -3.88
N LEU A 428 -27.98 -11.99 -3.30
CA LEU A 428 -28.31 -10.78 -2.54
C LEU A 428 -28.72 -9.60 -3.44
N LEU A 429 -28.38 -9.66 -4.73
CA LEU A 429 -28.73 -8.62 -5.70
C LEU A 429 -30.19 -8.74 -6.12
N LYS A 430 -30.91 -7.63 -6.19
CA LYS A 430 -32.28 -7.58 -6.74
C LYS A 430 -32.28 -7.91 -8.23
N PRO A 431 -33.37 -8.55 -8.76
CA PRO A 431 -33.59 -8.60 -10.21
C PRO A 431 -33.51 -7.20 -10.85
N GLY A 432 -32.82 -7.07 -11.97
CA GLY A 432 -32.49 -5.80 -12.61
C GLY A 432 -31.35 -4.99 -11.94
N GLY A 433 -30.82 -5.47 -10.82
CA GLY A 433 -29.70 -4.85 -10.13
C GLY A 433 -28.36 -5.04 -10.86
N ILE A 434 -27.32 -4.38 -10.36
CA ILE A 434 -25.94 -4.42 -10.90
C ILE A 434 -24.98 -4.98 -9.86
N LEU A 435 -24.23 -6.01 -10.25
CA LEU A 435 -23.07 -6.53 -9.54
C LEU A 435 -21.80 -6.09 -10.29
N VAL A 436 -20.93 -5.39 -9.59
CA VAL A 436 -19.59 -5.07 -10.11
C VAL A 436 -18.58 -5.95 -9.41
N TYR A 437 -17.81 -6.69 -10.21
CA TYR A 437 -16.64 -7.43 -9.79
C TYR A 437 -15.39 -6.66 -10.20
N SER A 438 -14.48 -6.43 -9.27
CA SER A 438 -13.23 -5.72 -9.55
C SER A 438 -12.04 -6.30 -8.81
N THR A 439 -10.85 -6.18 -9.42
CA THR A 439 -9.57 -6.62 -8.85
C THR A 439 -8.46 -5.64 -9.21
N CYS A 440 -7.47 -5.49 -8.33
CA CYS A 440 -6.23 -4.76 -8.63
C CYS A 440 -5.13 -5.71 -9.14
N THR A 441 -5.48 -6.65 -10.01
CA THR A 441 -4.54 -7.58 -10.64
C THR A 441 -4.69 -7.57 -12.16
N ILE A 442 -3.68 -8.10 -12.84
CA ILE A 442 -3.69 -8.32 -14.30
C ILE A 442 -3.75 -9.81 -14.64
N GLU A 443 -4.08 -10.64 -13.68
CA GLU A 443 -4.07 -12.09 -13.82
C GLU A 443 -5.39 -12.60 -14.42
N PRO A 444 -5.40 -13.20 -15.64
CA PRO A 444 -6.62 -13.66 -16.29
C PRO A 444 -7.44 -14.67 -15.47
N ALA A 445 -6.78 -15.51 -14.66
CA ALA A 445 -7.47 -16.48 -13.81
C ALA A 445 -8.34 -15.82 -12.72
N GLU A 446 -7.94 -14.63 -12.29
CA GLU A 446 -8.68 -13.81 -11.32
C GLU A 446 -9.67 -12.84 -11.99
N ASN A 447 -9.60 -12.65 -13.32
CA ASN A 447 -10.30 -11.63 -14.07
C ASN A 447 -11.29 -12.23 -15.10
N GLU A 448 -10.95 -12.25 -16.39
CA GLU A 448 -11.86 -12.66 -17.45
C GLU A 448 -12.30 -14.13 -17.36
N HIS A 449 -11.43 -15.03 -16.87
CA HIS A 449 -11.80 -16.42 -16.69
C HIS A 449 -12.77 -16.58 -15.51
N MET A 450 -12.60 -15.79 -14.44
CA MET A 450 -13.50 -15.77 -13.30
C MET A 450 -14.91 -15.32 -13.70
N VAL A 451 -15.00 -14.24 -14.48
CA VAL A 451 -16.27 -13.70 -14.96
C VAL A 451 -16.96 -14.68 -15.91
N ALA A 452 -16.20 -15.31 -16.83
CA ALA A 452 -16.75 -16.31 -17.75
C ALA A 452 -17.32 -17.52 -16.99
N ASP A 453 -16.55 -18.07 -16.03
CA ASP A 453 -16.98 -19.17 -15.18
C ASP A 453 -18.23 -18.81 -14.36
N PHE A 454 -18.30 -17.59 -13.83
CA PHE A 454 -19.48 -17.11 -13.10
C PHE A 454 -20.71 -17.06 -13.99
N LEU A 455 -20.62 -16.47 -15.18
CA LEU A 455 -21.75 -16.37 -16.11
C LEU A 455 -22.24 -17.74 -16.61
N ASP A 456 -21.33 -18.70 -16.77
CA ASP A 456 -21.70 -20.09 -17.13
C ASP A 456 -22.48 -20.80 -16.02
N ARG A 457 -22.19 -20.52 -14.75
CA ARG A 457 -22.86 -21.13 -13.59
C ARG A 457 -24.12 -20.40 -13.16
N HIS A 458 -24.25 -19.12 -13.51
CA HIS A 458 -25.35 -18.22 -13.10
C HIS A 458 -26.11 -17.67 -14.32
N PRO A 459 -26.96 -18.49 -14.97
CA PRO A 459 -27.69 -18.07 -16.17
C PRO A 459 -28.68 -16.91 -15.92
N GLU A 460 -28.99 -16.61 -14.66
CA GLU A 460 -29.75 -15.44 -14.24
C GLU A 460 -28.95 -14.13 -14.30
N TYR A 461 -27.67 -14.20 -14.64
CA TYR A 461 -26.80 -13.05 -14.84
C TYR A 461 -26.38 -12.91 -16.31
N LYS A 462 -26.16 -11.69 -16.74
CA LYS A 462 -25.53 -11.37 -18.02
C LYS A 462 -24.52 -10.24 -17.88
N ALA A 463 -23.53 -10.21 -18.77
CA ALA A 463 -22.67 -9.04 -18.91
C ALA A 463 -23.53 -7.82 -19.27
N ALA A 464 -23.28 -6.67 -18.66
CA ALA A 464 -23.99 -5.46 -18.99
C ALA A 464 -23.57 -4.97 -20.38
N GLU A 465 -24.52 -4.79 -21.30
CA GLU A 465 -24.27 -4.38 -22.69
C GLU A 465 -23.67 -2.96 -22.78
N GLU A 466 -23.92 -2.12 -21.76
CA GLU A 466 -23.44 -0.74 -21.66
C GLU A 466 -22.02 -0.62 -21.11
N SER A 467 -21.32 -1.73 -20.91
CA SER A 467 -20.01 -1.73 -20.22
C SER A 467 -18.94 -0.87 -20.91
N VAL A 468 -19.07 -0.60 -22.21
CA VAL A 468 -18.14 0.27 -22.95
C VAL A 468 -18.54 1.74 -22.91
N SER A 469 -19.85 2.06 -22.89
CA SER A 469 -20.34 3.45 -22.88
C SER A 469 -20.19 4.15 -21.53
N VAL A 470 -20.19 3.41 -20.42
CA VAL A 470 -19.96 3.94 -19.07
C VAL A 470 -18.50 4.47 -18.92
N TRP A 471 -17.62 4.13 -19.87
CA TRP A 471 -16.19 4.31 -19.74
C TRP A 471 -15.59 5.09 -20.91
N SER A 472 -16.27 6.17 -21.27
CA SER A 472 -15.87 7.04 -22.39
C SER A 472 -14.41 7.54 -22.32
N GLY A 473 -13.82 7.60 -21.11
CA GLY A 473 -12.40 7.88 -20.92
C GLY A 473 -11.47 6.74 -21.32
N LEU A 474 -11.98 5.50 -21.43
CA LEU A 474 -11.19 4.30 -21.78
C LEU A 474 -11.13 4.04 -23.29
N GLU A 475 -12.00 4.64 -24.11
CA GLU A 475 -11.95 4.50 -25.57
C GLU A 475 -10.62 5.04 -26.17
N THR A 476 -9.94 5.93 -25.45
CA THR A 476 -8.66 6.51 -25.84
C THR A 476 -7.44 5.81 -25.18
N ALA A 477 -7.68 5.01 -24.16
CA ALA A 477 -6.66 4.18 -23.54
C ALA A 477 -6.79 2.77 -24.14
N GLU A 478 -5.68 2.16 -24.55
CA GLU A 478 -5.60 0.82 -25.11
C GLU A 478 -6.04 -0.26 -24.10
N CYS A 479 -7.31 -0.22 -23.67
CA CYS A 479 -7.89 -1.17 -22.75
C CYS A 479 -8.42 -2.40 -23.50
N LYS A 480 -8.18 -3.58 -22.95
CA LYS A 480 -8.70 -4.81 -23.49
C LYS A 480 -10.09 -5.08 -22.91
N VAL A 481 -11.13 -5.01 -23.77
CA VAL A 481 -12.47 -5.48 -23.40
C VAL A 481 -12.51 -7.00 -23.50
N VAL A 482 -12.86 -7.69 -22.42
CA VAL A 482 -12.88 -9.16 -22.34
C VAL A 482 -14.12 -9.62 -21.57
N ASN A 483 -14.93 -10.46 -22.15
CA ASN A 483 -16.06 -11.17 -21.51
C ASN A 483 -16.92 -10.29 -20.56
N GLY A 484 -17.31 -9.09 -21.01
CA GLY A 484 -18.13 -8.17 -20.20
C GLY A 484 -17.35 -7.37 -19.15
N GLY A 485 -16.03 -7.46 -19.15
CA GLY A 485 -15.14 -6.67 -18.30
C GLY A 485 -14.10 -5.89 -19.09
N VAL A 486 -13.40 -4.99 -18.41
CA VAL A 486 -12.30 -4.19 -18.95
C VAL A 486 -11.04 -4.46 -18.16
N GLN A 487 -9.99 -4.91 -18.86
CA GLN A 487 -8.65 -5.06 -18.31
C GLN A 487 -7.82 -3.82 -18.65
N ILE A 488 -7.33 -3.14 -17.64
CA ILE A 488 -6.36 -2.05 -17.72
C ILE A 488 -4.99 -2.63 -17.37
N LEU A 489 -4.01 -2.51 -18.27
CA LEU A 489 -2.62 -2.89 -17.99
C LEU A 489 -1.81 -1.67 -17.53
N PRO A 490 -0.76 -1.85 -16.70
CA PRO A 490 -0.04 -0.72 -16.09
C PRO A 490 0.58 0.27 -17.08
N GLN A 491 0.99 -0.19 -18.28
CA GLN A 491 1.57 0.65 -19.32
C GLN A 491 0.53 1.48 -20.07
N TYR A 492 -0.73 1.07 -20.06
CA TYR A 492 -1.83 1.85 -20.62
C TYR A 492 -2.19 2.95 -19.63
N ALA A 493 -2.55 4.10 -20.04
CA ALA A 493 -2.94 5.25 -19.21
C ALA A 493 -2.01 5.61 -18.02
N HIS A 494 -0.89 4.93 -17.81
CA HIS A 494 0.02 5.10 -16.66
C HIS A 494 -0.65 5.00 -15.27
N SER A 495 -1.79 4.30 -15.18
CA SER A 495 -2.49 3.97 -13.92
C SER A 495 -2.03 2.62 -13.35
N ASP A 496 -2.64 2.17 -12.27
CA ASP A 496 -2.45 0.80 -11.80
C ASP A 496 -3.11 -0.21 -12.75
N GLY A 497 -2.58 -1.43 -12.81
CA GLY A 497 -3.23 -2.54 -13.50
C GLY A 497 -4.49 -2.94 -12.76
N PHE A 498 -5.62 -3.02 -13.48
CA PHE A 498 -6.92 -3.17 -12.86
C PHE A 498 -7.90 -3.92 -13.77
N PHE A 499 -8.83 -4.65 -13.18
CA PHE A 499 -9.93 -5.28 -13.90
C PHE A 499 -11.27 -4.89 -13.29
N ILE A 500 -12.27 -4.64 -14.14
CA ILE A 500 -13.63 -4.32 -13.71
C ILE A 500 -14.60 -5.00 -14.65
N ALA A 501 -15.54 -5.76 -14.11
CA ALA A 501 -16.68 -6.32 -14.85
C ALA A 501 -17.99 -5.85 -14.24
N ARG A 502 -18.94 -5.52 -15.10
CA ARG A 502 -20.29 -5.07 -14.74
C ARG A 502 -21.29 -6.12 -15.20
N LEU A 503 -22.01 -6.70 -14.26
CA LEU A 503 -22.94 -7.80 -14.45
C LEU A 503 -24.35 -7.35 -14.03
N THR A 504 -25.35 -7.74 -14.78
CA THR A 504 -26.77 -7.43 -14.49
C THR A 504 -27.49 -8.72 -14.13
N ARG A 505 -28.20 -8.75 -12.98
CA ARG A 505 -29.17 -9.80 -12.72
C ARG A 505 -30.39 -9.58 -13.59
N ILE A 506 -30.76 -10.58 -14.39
CA ILE A 506 -31.89 -10.50 -15.33
C ILE A 506 -33.17 -10.24 -14.51
N ALA A 507 -33.98 -9.30 -14.94
CA ALA A 507 -35.31 -9.12 -14.38
C ALA A 507 -36.24 -10.25 -14.88
N ASP A 508 -37.10 -10.77 -14.00
CA ASP A 508 -38.08 -11.80 -14.30
C ASP A 508 -39.05 -11.34 -15.38
#